data_8f84481c136fbe458f9d5a82bc52b3d9
#
_entry.id   8f84481c136fbe458f9d5a82bc52b3d9
#
_cell.length_a   1.000
_cell.length_b   1.000
_cell.length_c   1.000
_cell.angle_alpha   90.00
_cell.angle_beta   90.00
_cell.angle_gamma   90.00
#
_symmetry.space_group_name_H-M   'P 1'
#
loop_
_entity.id
_entity.type
_entity.pdbx_description
1 polymer ?
#
loop_
_entity_poly.entity_id
_entity_poly.type
_entity_poly.pdbx_seq_one_letter_code
_entity_poly.pdbx_strand_id
1 'polypeptide(L)'
;MTSLPTPVTLGAEQARTRLDELTVIDVRTPAEYASGHLLGALNIPLDHIRRALPEIRHAAGRGDVLVVCASGARSENACRLLVEQGIAAATLAGGIGAWAADGHDLHRPTAREARAGWSMERQVRFTAGALVLLGLVLGLLVHPALLLISAGVAGGLVFSALTNTCGMAAALGKLPHNRPRAADLDDTLAALRTR
;
A
#
# COMPACT_ATOMS: atom_id res chain seq x y z
N MET A 1 35.26 5.66 10.77
CA MET A 1 33.95 5.87 10.16
C MET A 1 33.61 4.58 9.41
N THR A 2 32.88 3.68 10.06
CA THR A 2 32.44 2.43 9.41
C THR A 2 31.34 2.78 8.44
N SER A 3 31.59 2.65 7.13
CA SER A 3 30.55 2.84 6.12
C SER A 3 29.44 1.82 6.40
N LEU A 4 28.20 2.32 6.59
CA LEU A 4 27.04 1.46 6.68
C LEU A 4 26.94 0.62 5.39
N PRO A 5 26.70 -0.67 5.48
CA PRO A 5 26.57 -1.50 4.29
C PRO A 5 25.43 -0.99 3.42
N THR A 6 25.71 -0.84 2.13
CA THR A 6 24.68 -0.47 1.14
C THR A 6 23.67 -1.60 1.02
N PRO A 7 22.36 -1.31 0.95
CA PRO A 7 21.34 -2.34 0.72
C PRO A 7 21.66 -3.14 -0.55
N VAL A 8 21.56 -4.45 -0.46
CA VAL A 8 21.73 -5.34 -1.62
C VAL A 8 20.50 -5.17 -2.53
N THR A 9 20.74 -5.03 -3.83
CA THR A 9 19.67 -4.95 -4.84
C THR A 9 19.62 -6.25 -5.63
N LEU A 10 18.46 -6.91 -5.66
CA LEU A 10 18.22 -8.11 -6.46
C LEU A 10 17.46 -7.75 -7.74
N GLY A 11 17.89 -8.29 -8.87
CA GLY A 11 17.13 -8.26 -10.11
C GLY A 11 15.88 -9.13 -10.03
N ALA A 12 14.88 -8.87 -10.89
CA ALA A 12 13.61 -9.60 -10.88
C ALA A 12 13.80 -11.11 -11.03
N GLU A 13 14.66 -11.55 -11.94
CA GLU A 13 14.92 -12.97 -12.18
C GLU A 13 15.64 -13.65 -11.02
N GLN A 14 16.58 -12.94 -10.36
CA GLN A 14 17.25 -13.43 -9.17
C GLN A 14 16.28 -13.59 -7.99
N ALA A 15 15.38 -12.64 -7.83
CA ALA A 15 14.35 -12.69 -6.80
C ALA A 15 13.34 -13.82 -7.08
N ARG A 16 12.95 -14.01 -8.35
CA ARG A 16 12.01 -15.03 -8.79
C ARG A 16 12.49 -16.45 -8.47
N THR A 17 13.75 -16.75 -8.77
CA THR A 17 14.33 -18.09 -8.54
C THR A 17 14.47 -18.45 -7.07
N ARG A 18 14.44 -17.45 -6.18
CA ARG A 18 14.61 -17.61 -4.73
C ARG A 18 13.38 -17.20 -3.91
N LEU A 19 12.24 -16.95 -4.58
CA LEU A 19 11.07 -16.35 -3.93
C LEU A 19 10.56 -17.18 -2.74
N ASP A 20 10.64 -18.52 -2.84
CA ASP A 20 10.22 -19.44 -1.78
C ASP A 20 11.16 -19.44 -0.56
N GLU A 21 12.42 -18.99 -0.74
CA GLU A 21 13.43 -18.89 0.31
C GLU A 21 13.43 -17.52 0.99
N LEU A 22 12.83 -16.52 0.33
CA LEU A 22 12.85 -15.13 0.76
C LEU A 22 11.65 -14.81 1.65
N THR A 23 11.89 -14.09 2.74
CA THR A 23 10.82 -13.38 3.45
C THR A 23 10.56 -12.06 2.73
N VAL A 24 9.46 -11.99 1.95
CA VAL A 24 9.11 -10.81 1.17
C VAL A 24 8.25 -9.86 1.98
N ILE A 25 8.69 -8.61 2.11
CA ILE A 25 7.98 -7.53 2.82
C ILE A 25 7.63 -6.43 1.81
N ASP A 26 6.33 -6.20 1.59
CA ASP A 26 5.83 -5.12 0.74
C ASP A 26 5.54 -3.88 1.59
N VAL A 27 6.31 -2.80 1.35
CA VAL A 27 6.20 -1.54 2.12
C VAL A 27 5.26 -0.52 1.50
N ARG A 28 4.45 -0.94 0.55
CA ARG A 28 3.40 -0.10 -0.04
C ARG A 28 2.20 0.02 0.90
N THR A 29 1.30 0.93 0.56
CA THR A 29 0.03 1.03 1.26
C THR A 29 -0.80 -0.25 1.09
N PRO A 30 -1.72 -0.58 2.02
CA PRO A 30 -2.60 -1.73 1.89
C PRO A 30 -3.42 -1.74 0.59
N ALA A 31 -3.82 -0.56 0.10
CA ALA A 31 -4.56 -0.43 -1.16
C ALA A 31 -3.69 -0.80 -2.39
N GLU A 32 -2.43 -0.36 -2.42
CA GLU A 32 -1.48 -0.74 -3.46
C GLU A 32 -1.16 -2.25 -3.41
N TYR A 33 -0.98 -2.81 -2.20
CA TYR A 33 -0.76 -4.23 -1.99
C TYR A 33 -1.94 -5.07 -2.49
N ALA A 34 -3.17 -4.66 -2.16
CA ALA A 34 -4.38 -5.34 -2.60
C ALA A 34 -4.61 -5.27 -4.12
N SER A 35 -4.02 -4.30 -4.84
CA SER A 35 -4.11 -4.23 -6.29
C SER A 35 -3.26 -5.29 -7.02
N GLY A 36 -2.31 -5.90 -6.30
CA GLY A 36 -1.42 -6.97 -6.77
C GLY A 36 -0.07 -6.90 -6.07
N HIS A 37 0.43 -8.03 -5.60
CA HIS A 37 1.69 -8.17 -4.85
C HIS A 37 2.42 -9.45 -5.22
N LEU A 38 3.69 -9.59 -4.83
CA LEU A 38 4.44 -10.82 -5.01
C LEU A 38 3.82 -11.95 -4.17
N LEU A 39 3.78 -13.14 -4.73
CA LEU A 39 3.26 -14.31 -4.01
C LEU A 39 3.99 -14.49 -2.67
N GLY A 40 3.22 -14.68 -1.62
CA GLY A 40 3.75 -14.83 -0.27
C GLY A 40 4.29 -13.55 0.39
N ALA A 41 4.21 -12.38 -0.25
CA ALA A 41 4.61 -11.12 0.37
C ALA A 41 3.71 -10.76 1.56
N LEU A 42 4.30 -10.17 2.58
CA LEU A 42 3.62 -9.63 3.75
C LEU A 42 3.57 -8.11 3.69
N ASN A 43 2.41 -7.51 3.87
CA ASN A 43 2.28 -6.05 3.80
C ASN A 43 2.60 -5.38 5.14
N ILE A 44 3.69 -4.62 5.16
CA ILE A 44 4.07 -3.76 6.28
C ILE A 44 4.37 -2.37 5.72
N PRO A 45 3.40 -1.45 5.71
CA PRO A 45 3.61 -0.10 5.19
C PRO A 45 4.84 0.58 5.79
N LEU A 46 5.54 1.40 5.00
CA LEU A 46 6.82 2.01 5.36
C LEU A 46 6.80 2.75 6.71
N ASP A 47 5.69 3.42 7.02
CA ASP A 47 5.46 4.13 8.29
C ASP A 47 5.36 3.18 9.50
N HIS A 48 5.12 1.89 9.29
CA HIS A 48 5.05 0.86 10.33
C HIS A 48 6.33 0.02 10.46
N ILE A 49 7.34 0.20 9.60
CA ILE A 49 8.59 -0.56 9.63
C ILE A 49 9.27 -0.51 11.01
N ARG A 50 9.30 0.67 11.65
CA ARG A 50 9.90 0.82 12.98
C ARG A 50 9.20 -0.01 14.06
N ARG A 51 7.89 -0.16 13.96
CA ARG A 51 7.10 -1.00 14.87
C ARG A 51 7.36 -2.49 14.63
N ALA A 52 7.65 -2.87 13.37
CA ALA A 52 7.87 -4.25 12.96
C ALA A 52 9.33 -4.74 13.12
N LEU A 53 10.23 -3.89 13.60
CA LEU A 53 11.67 -4.23 13.71
C LEU A 53 11.95 -5.54 14.47
N PRO A 54 11.30 -5.86 15.61
CA PRO A 54 11.56 -7.11 16.32
C PRO A 54 11.24 -8.34 15.47
N GLU A 55 10.11 -8.33 14.77
CA GLU A 55 9.64 -9.43 13.93
C GLU A 55 10.47 -9.57 12.66
N ILE A 56 10.85 -8.44 12.03
CA ILE A 56 11.73 -8.44 10.86
C ILE A 56 13.12 -8.98 11.24
N ARG A 57 13.66 -8.60 12.41
CA ARG A 57 14.93 -9.14 12.91
C ARG A 57 14.84 -10.65 13.14
N HIS A 58 13.74 -11.12 13.70
CA HIS A 58 13.50 -12.54 13.88
C HIS A 58 13.46 -13.30 12.55
N ALA A 59 12.75 -12.76 11.54
CA ALA A 59 12.70 -13.33 10.20
C ALA A 59 14.09 -13.32 9.52
N ALA A 60 14.84 -12.21 9.62
CA ALA A 60 16.20 -12.09 9.09
C ALA A 60 17.22 -13.05 9.74
N GLY A 61 16.96 -13.52 10.95
CA GLY A 61 17.76 -14.57 11.60
C GLY A 61 17.51 -15.97 11.05
N ARG A 62 16.45 -16.17 10.26
CA ARG A 62 16.07 -17.46 9.68
C ARG A 62 16.26 -17.55 8.17
N GLY A 63 16.31 -16.42 7.48
CA GLY A 63 16.49 -16.37 6.04
C GLY A 63 16.62 -14.94 5.52
N ASP A 64 16.85 -14.81 4.24
CA ASP A 64 17.03 -13.52 3.60
C ASP A 64 15.70 -12.74 3.52
N VAL A 65 15.77 -11.44 3.81
CA VAL A 65 14.62 -10.52 3.73
C VAL A 65 14.70 -9.70 2.45
N LEU A 66 13.65 -9.77 1.65
CA LEU A 66 13.45 -8.94 0.44
C LEU A 66 12.37 -7.90 0.71
N VAL A 67 12.73 -6.62 0.64
CA VAL A 67 11.79 -5.51 0.77
C VAL A 67 11.42 -4.99 -0.61
N VAL A 68 10.11 -4.86 -0.88
CA VAL A 68 9.61 -4.41 -2.17
C VAL A 68 8.68 -3.22 -2.05
N CYS A 69 8.64 -2.39 -3.10
CA CYS A 69 7.65 -1.33 -3.26
C CYS A 69 7.32 -1.14 -4.75
N ALA A 70 6.61 -0.08 -5.12
CA ALA A 70 6.22 0.14 -6.51
C ALA A 70 7.40 0.31 -7.47
N SER A 71 8.42 1.13 -7.11
CA SER A 71 9.53 1.54 -8.00
C SER A 71 10.93 1.34 -7.43
N GLY A 72 11.07 0.81 -6.21
CA GLY A 72 12.35 0.66 -5.52
C GLY A 72 12.64 1.73 -4.45
N ALA A 73 12.23 2.97 -4.64
CA ALA A 73 12.62 4.09 -3.76
C ALA A 73 12.19 3.93 -2.29
N ARG A 74 10.94 3.49 -2.02
CA ARG A 74 10.45 3.25 -0.66
C ARG A 74 11.13 2.04 -0.02
N SER A 75 11.37 0.98 -0.78
CA SER A 75 12.05 -0.23 -0.29
C SER A 75 13.52 0.01 0.01
N GLU A 76 14.22 0.82 -0.78
CA GLU A 76 15.58 1.27 -0.46
C GLU A 76 15.63 2.06 0.85
N ASN A 77 14.65 2.96 1.08
CA ASN A 77 14.56 3.70 2.33
C ASN A 77 14.31 2.76 3.52
N ALA A 78 13.40 1.79 3.36
CA ALA A 78 13.17 0.76 4.37
C ALA A 78 14.43 -0.08 4.64
N CYS A 79 15.15 -0.52 3.60
CA CYS A 79 16.38 -1.27 3.75
C CYS A 79 17.46 -0.47 4.50
N ARG A 80 17.61 0.84 4.23
CA ARG A 80 18.53 1.70 5.00
C ARG A 80 18.16 1.72 6.48
N LEU A 81 16.88 1.90 6.81
CA LEU A 81 16.41 1.85 8.21
C LEU A 81 16.69 0.49 8.88
N LEU A 82 16.55 -0.61 8.14
CA LEU A 82 16.83 -1.96 8.64
C LEU A 82 18.33 -2.16 8.88
N VAL A 83 19.16 -1.73 7.94
CA VAL A 83 20.63 -1.82 8.04
C VAL A 83 21.17 -0.98 9.21
N GLU A 84 20.63 0.22 9.46
CA GLU A 84 20.95 1.03 10.64
C GLU A 84 20.63 0.30 11.96
N GLN A 85 19.69 -0.65 11.93
CA GLN A 85 19.33 -1.49 13.06
C GLN A 85 20.05 -2.84 13.07
N GLY A 86 21.03 -3.03 12.18
CA GLY A 86 21.80 -4.27 12.07
C GLY A 86 21.02 -5.44 11.44
N ILE A 87 19.98 -5.14 10.67
CA ILE A 87 19.15 -6.14 9.97
C ILE A 87 19.53 -6.12 8.50
N ALA A 88 20.10 -7.22 7.98
CA ALA A 88 20.38 -7.37 6.57
C ALA A 88 19.07 -7.50 5.77
N ALA A 89 18.93 -6.71 4.72
CA ALA A 89 17.78 -6.77 3.82
C ALA A 89 18.18 -6.38 2.39
N ALA A 90 17.56 -7.00 1.43
CA ALA A 90 17.70 -6.68 0.02
C ALA A 90 16.47 -5.92 -0.51
N THR A 91 16.62 -5.16 -1.59
CA THR A 91 15.52 -4.53 -2.32
C THR A 91 15.40 -5.07 -3.72
N LEU A 92 14.20 -5.03 -4.30
CA LEU A 92 13.94 -5.43 -5.68
C LEU A 92 14.25 -4.27 -6.64
N ALA A 93 15.13 -4.48 -7.61
CA ALA A 93 15.45 -3.51 -8.64
C ALA A 93 14.19 -3.06 -9.41
N GLY A 94 13.95 -1.75 -9.47
CA GLY A 94 12.76 -1.19 -10.13
C GLY A 94 11.42 -1.56 -9.48
N GLY A 95 11.43 -2.29 -8.36
CA GLY A 95 10.25 -2.66 -7.59
C GLY A 95 9.26 -3.55 -8.35
N ILE A 96 8.02 -3.59 -7.86
CA ILE A 96 6.94 -4.39 -8.46
C ILE A 96 6.59 -3.92 -9.88
N GLY A 97 6.85 -2.64 -10.21
CA GLY A 97 6.65 -2.12 -11.56
C GLY A 97 7.55 -2.80 -12.58
N ALA A 98 8.86 -2.95 -12.30
CA ALA A 98 9.78 -3.68 -13.17
C ALA A 98 9.43 -5.18 -13.21
N TRP A 99 9.12 -5.81 -12.07
CA TRP A 99 8.65 -7.19 -11.99
C TRP A 99 7.50 -7.48 -12.97
N ALA A 100 6.48 -6.62 -12.96
CA ALA A 100 5.33 -6.76 -13.84
C ALA A 100 5.68 -6.47 -15.32
N ALA A 101 6.58 -5.50 -15.58
CA ALA A 101 7.04 -5.18 -16.94
C ALA A 101 7.85 -6.32 -17.56
N ASP A 102 8.59 -7.10 -16.75
CA ASP A 102 9.32 -8.30 -17.16
C ASP A 102 8.38 -9.51 -17.37
N GLY A 103 7.06 -9.31 -17.24
CA GLY A 103 6.04 -10.35 -17.51
C GLY A 103 5.82 -11.32 -16.36
N HIS A 104 6.32 -11.04 -15.17
CA HIS A 104 6.11 -11.89 -14.00
C HIS A 104 4.74 -11.64 -13.35
N ASP A 105 4.10 -12.73 -12.92
CA ASP A 105 2.78 -12.67 -12.31
C ASP A 105 2.80 -11.98 -10.94
N LEU A 106 1.73 -11.22 -10.70
CA LEU A 106 1.39 -10.68 -9.39
C LEU A 106 0.18 -11.43 -8.83
N HIS A 107 0.29 -11.85 -7.58
CA HIS A 107 -0.87 -12.35 -6.86
C HIS A 107 -1.87 -11.22 -6.66
N ARG A 108 -3.09 -11.41 -7.13
CA ARG A 108 -4.20 -10.48 -6.92
C ARG A 108 -5.24 -11.20 -6.05
N PRO A 109 -5.58 -10.61 -4.90
CA PRO A 109 -6.63 -11.20 -4.07
C PRO A 109 -7.88 -11.45 -4.89
N THR A 110 -8.48 -12.62 -4.73
CA THR A 110 -9.74 -12.93 -5.40
C THR A 110 -10.84 -11.98 -4.93
N ALA A 111 -11.87 -11.79 -5.75
CA ALA A 111 -13.02 -10.94 -5.39
C ALA A 111 -13.70 -11.36 -4.07
N ARG A 112 -13.42 -12.58 -3.58
CA ARG A 112 -13.94 -13.11 -2.31
C ARG A 112 -13.08 -12.63 -1.12
N GLU A 113 -11.76 -12.54 -1.28
CA GLU A 113 -10.81 -12.00 -0.29
C GLU A 113 -10.90 -10.47 -0.21
N ALA A 114 -11.13 -9.81 -1.35
CA ALA A 114 -11.35 -8.36 -1.43
C ALA A 114 -12.71 -7.91 -0.85
N ARG A 115 -13.65 -8.83 -0.58
CA ARG A 115 -15.01 -8.52 -0.07
C ARG A 115 -15.08 -8.15 1.42
N ALA A 116 -14.00 -8.16 2.16
CA ALA A 116 -13.97 -7.75 3.57
C ALA A 116 -14.22 -6.24 3.80
N GLY A 117 -14.28 -5.42 2.73
CA GLY A 117 -14.60 -3.99 2.82
C GLY A 117 -14.84 -3.35 1.45
N TRP A 118 -15.48 -2.18 1.44
CA TRP A 118 -15.58 -1.39 0.21
C TRP A 118 -14.20 -0.84 -0.15
N SER A 119 -13.75 -1.07 -1.39
CA SER A 119 -12.52 -0.44 -1.88
C SER A 119 -12.61 1.10 -1.75
N MET A 120 -11.48 1.76 -1.51
CA MET A 120 -11.42 3.21 -1.39
C MET A 120 -12.08 3.90 -2.61
N GLU A 121 -11.84 3.38 -3.81
CA GLU A 121 -12.43 3.89 -5.05
C GLU A 121 -13.96 3.80 -5.04
N ARG A 122 -14.52 2.69 -4.58
CA ARG A 122 -15.97 2.51 -4.45
C ARG A 122 -16.56 3.44 -3.40
N GLN A 123 -15.87 3.66 -2.28
CA GLN A 123 -16.27 4.62 -1.25
C GLN A 123 -16.28 6.04 -1.78
N VAL A 124 -15.24 6.45 -2.51
CA VAL A 124 -15.14 7.78 -3.14
C VAL A 124 -16.27 7.99 -4.13
N ARG A 125 -16.51 7.04 -5.03
CA ARG A 125 -17.60 7.13 -6.03
C ARG A 125 -18.97 7.22 -5.35
N PHE A 126 -19.22 6.40 -4.34
CA PHE A 126 -20.49 6.42 -3.60
C PHE A 126 -20.69 7.74 -2.88
N THR A 127 -19.68 8.20 -2.11
CA THR A 127 -19.78 9.43 -1.32
C THR A 127 -19.93 10.64 -2.24
N ALA A 128 -19.16 10.74 -3.32
CA ALA A 128 -19.29 11.81 -4.29
C ALA A 128 -20.67 11.84 -4.97
N GLY A 129 -21.14 10.68 -5.44
CA GLY A 129 -22.46 10.54 -6.05
C GLY A 129 -23.60 10.88 -5.09
N ALA A 130 -23.51 10.41 -3.84
CA ALA A 130 -24.53 10.70 -2.81
C ALA A 130 -24.58 12.20 -2.47
N LEU A 131 -23.44 12.87 -2.35
CA LEU A 131 -23.39 14.32 -2.09
C LEU A 131 -23.94 15.14 -3.28
N VAL A 132 -23.63 14.74 -4.52
CA VAL A 132 -24.18 15.38 -5.71
C VAL A 132 -25.70 15.22 -5.76
N LEU A 133 -26.22 14.00 -5.56
CA LEU A 133 -27.66 13.74 -5.54
C LEU A 133 -28.36 14.52 -4.43
N LEU A 134 -27.77 14.53 -3.23
CA LEU A 134 -28.32 15.28 -2.09
C LEU A 134 -28.38 16.77 -2.39
N GLY A 135 -27.32 17.36 -2.92
CA GLY A 135 -27.29 18.78 -3.29
C GLY A 135 -28.29 19.13 -4.39
N LEU A 136 -28.51 18.24 -5.38
CA LEU A 136 -29.54 18.41 -6.40
C LEU A 136 -30.95 18.37 -5.81
N VAL A 137 -31.27 17.35 -5.02
CA VAL A 137 -32.59 17.21 -4.40
C VAL A 137 -32.92 18.39 -3.47
N LEU A 138 -31.98 18.74 -2.60
CA LEU A 138 -32.16 19.89 -1.70
C LEU A 138 -32.21 21.23 -2.46
N GLY A 139 -31.45 21.36 -3.54
CA GLY A 139 -31.46 22.54 -4.40
C GLY A 139 -32.80 22.76 -5.11
N LEU A 140 -33.46 21.69 -5.52
CA LEU A 140 -34.76 21.72 -6.18
C LEU A 140 -35.92 21.87 -5.20
N LEU A 141 -35.87 21.24 -4.04
CA LEU A 141 -37.00 21.15 -3.12
C LEU A 141 -36.96 22.18 -1.99
N VAL A 142 -35.78 22.67 -1.60
CA VAL A 142 -35.60 23.54 -0.45
C VAL A 142 -35.11 24.93 -0.85
N HIS A 143 -33.91 25.02 -1.42
CA HIS A 143 -33.34 26.32 -1.82
C HIS A 143 -32.29 26.18 -2.92
N PRO A 144 -32.35 26.95 -4.02
CA PRO A 144 -31.42 26.84 -5.15
C PRO A 144 -29.92 26.97 -4.80
N ALA A 145 -29.58 27.70 -3.73
CA ALA A 145 -28.19 27.84 -3.27
C ALA A 145 -27.54 26.49 -2.91
N LEU A 146 -28.33 25.47 -2.56
CA LEU A 146 -27.82 24.13 -2.23
C LEU A 146 -27.27 23.37 -3.45
N LEU A 147 -27.57 23.83 -4.68
CA LEU A 147 -26.92 23.34 -5.90
C LEU A 147 -25.41 23.58 -5.90
N LEU A 148 -24.91 24.57 -5.15
CA LEU A 148 -23.49 24.84 -4.99
C LEU A 148 -22.74 23.67 -4.34
N ILE A 149 -23.41 22.84 -3.55
CA ILE A 149 -22.84 21.61 -2.99
C ILE A 149 -22.50 20.65 -4.14
N SER A 150 -23.46 20.41 -5.03
CA SER A 150 -23.26 19.53 -6.20
C SER A 150 -22.17 20.07 -7.13
N ALA A 151 -22.19 21.37 -7.40
CA ALA A 151 -21.19 22.04 -8.24
C ALA A 151 -19.78 21.96 -7.61
N GLY A 152 -19.65 22.14 -6.30
CA GLY A 152 -18.38 22.03 -5.57
C GLY A 152 -17.79 20.62 -5.62
N VAL A 153 -18.63 19.60 -5.40
CA VAL A 153 -18.19 18.20 -5.49
C VAL A 153 -17.79 17.84 -6.93
N ALA A 154 -18.60 18.22 -7.91
CA ALA A 154 -18.30 17.97 -9.32
C ALA A 154 -17.01 18.67 -9.77
N GLY A 155 -16.82 19.95 -9.41
CA GLY A 155 -15.59 20.69 -9.67
C GLY A 155 -14.36 20.07 -8.99
N GLY A 156 -14.51 19.62 -7.76
CA GLY A 156 -13.46 18.89 -7.03
C GLY A 156 -13.06 17.56 -7.70
N LEU A 157 -14.01 16.84 -8.29
CA LEU A 157 -13.72 15.61 -9.05
C LEU A 157 -12.96 15.91 -10.34
N VAL A 158 -13.36 16.97 -11.07
CA VAL A 158 -12.64 17.43 -12.29
C VAL A 158 -11.21 17.84 -11.93
N PHE A 159 -11.04 18.66 -10.90
CA PHE A 159 -9.72 19.06 -10.41
C PHE A 159 -8.86 17.85 -10.02
N SER A 160 -9.44 16.90 -9.30
CA SER A 160 -8.78 15.64 -8.90
C SER A 160 -8.28 14.84 -10.11
N ALA A 161 -9.09 14.76 -11.17
CA ALA A 161 -8.72 14.07 -12.40
C ALA A 161 -7.55 14.74 -13.14
N LEU A 162 -7.51 16.08 -13.15
CA LEU A 162 -6.45 16.85 -13.81
C LEU A 162 -5.13 16.85 -13.04
N THR A 163 -5.19 16.84 -11.69
CA THR A 163 -4.00 16.95 -10.83
C THR A 163 -3.51 15.61 -10.28
N ASN A 164 -4.24 14.52 -10.55
CA ASN A 164 -4.02 13.20 -9.97
C ASN A 164 -4.00 13.21 -8.42
N THR A 165 -4.69 14.19 -7.81
CA THR A 165 -4.77 14.40 -6.36
C THR A 165 -6.22 14.31 -5.90
N CYS A 166 -6.58 13.26 -5.17
CA CYS A 166 -7.94 13.05 -4.69
C CYS A 166 -8.11 13.50 -3.23
N GLY A 167 -8.63 14.71 -3.00
CA GLY A 167 -8.92 15.24 -1.67
C GLY A 167 -9.94 14.39 -0.90
N MET A 168 -10.93 13.81 -1.58
CA MET A 168 -11.92 12.93 -0.98
C MET A 168 -11.30 11.61 -0.51
N ALA A 169 -10.38 11.01 -1.29
CA ALA A 169 -9.65 9.82 -0.85
C ALA A 169 -8.77 10.13 0.37
N ALA A 170 -8.14 11.31 0.42
CA ALA A 170 -7.37 11.74 1.58
C ALA A 170 -8.26 11.95 2.82
N ALA A 171 -9.46 12.49 2.65
CA ALA A 171 -10.44 12.66 3.75
C ALA A 171 -10.98 11.31 4.24
N LEU A 172 -11.39 10.43 3.31
CA LEU A 172 -11.89 9.09 3.64
C LEU A 172 -10.79 8.20 4.27
N GLY A 173 -9.54 8.36 3.85
CA GLY A 173 -8.38 7.65 4.42
C GLY A 173 -8.13 7.96 5.90
N LYS A 174 -8.62 9.11 6.40
CA LYS A 174 -8.54 9.46 7.83
C LYS A 174 -9.60 8.76 8.69
N LEU A 175 -10.63 8.19 8.08
CA LEU A 175 -11.68 7.49 8.81
C LEU A 175 -11.15 6.20 9.45
N PRO A 176 -11.60 5.84 10.67
CA PRO A 176 -11.07 4.69 11.41
C PRO A 176 -11.18 3.36 10.63
N HIS A 177 -12.24 3.17 9.83
CA HIS A 177 -12.46 1.95 9.06
C HIS A 177 -11.60 1.85 7.78
N ASN A 178 -11.00 2.95 7.33
CA ASN A 178 -10.10 3.00 6.18
C ASN A 178 -8.61 3.03 6.58
N ARG A 179 -8.33 3.17 7.87
CA ARG A 179 -6.97 2.96 8.37
C ARG A 179 -6.65 1.47 8.31
N PRO A 180 -5.37 1.09 8.00
CA PRO A 180 -4.94 -0.28 8.20
C PRO A 180 -5.38 -0.70 9.59
N ARG A 181 -6.18 -1.76 9.70
CA ARG A 181 -6.59 -2.24 11.02
C ARG A 181 -5.32 -2.63 11.76
N ALA A 182 -5.21 -2.20 13.02
CA ALA A 182 -4.11 -2.67 13.87
C ALA A 182 -4.08 -4.21 13.89
N ALA A 183 -5.24 -4.86 13.79
CA ALA A 183 -5.39 -6.31 13.64
C ALA A 183 -4.70 -6.85 12.37
N ASP A 184 -4.86 -6.21 11.20
CA ASP A 184 -4.22 -6.67 9.97
C ASP A 184 -2.69 -6.59 10.05
N LEU A 185 -2.15 -5.56 10.71
CA LEU A 185 -0.72 -5.46 10.98
C LEU A 185 -0.26 -6.49 12.01
N ASP A 186 -1.01 -6.66 13.09
CA ASP A 186 -0.67 -7.63 14.15
C ASP A 186 -0.72 -9.07 13.62
N ASP A 187 -1.67 -9.40 12.73
CA ASP A 187 -1.73 -10.68 12.02
C ASP A 187 -0.51 -10.86 11.09
N THR A 188 -0.12 -9.79 10.38
CA THR A 188 1.08 -9.79 9.53
C THR A 188 2.35 -10.01 10.36
N LEU A 189 2.46 -9.34 11.52
CA LEU A 189 3.58 -9.50 12.44
C LEU A 189 3.61 -10.91 13.06
N ALA A 190 2.44 -11.48 13.38
CA ALA A 190 2.33 -12.86 13.83
C ALA A 190 2.79 -13.84 12.73
N ALA A 191 2.41 -13.61 11.47
CA ALA A 191 2.88 -14.41 10.34
C ALA A 191 4.40 -14.35 10.13
N LEU A 192 5.04 -13.19 10.39
CA LEU A 192 6.50 -13.07 10.37
C LEU A 192 7.20 -13.89 11.47
N ARG A 193 6.56 -14.08 12.62
CA ARG A 193 7.12 -14.90 13.72
C ARG A 193 7.10 -16.39 13.41
N THR A 194 6.18 -16.84 12.57
CA THR A 194 5.99 -18.25 12.23
C THR A 194 6.74 -18.69 10.97
N ARG A 195 7.17 -17.76 10.15
CA ARG A 195 8.06 -17.99 8.99
C ARG A 195 9.50 -17.91 9.41
#